data_3d9e66eb759ba3d93a8e65e0e52968c7
#
_entry.id   3d9e66eb759ba3d93a8e65e0e52968c7
#
_cell.length_a   1.000
_cell.length_b   1.000
_cell.length_c   1.000
_cell.angle_alpha   90.00
_cell.angle_beta   90.00
_cell.angle_gamma   90.00
#
_symmetry.space_group_name_H-M   'P 1'
#
loop_
_entity.id
_entity.type
_entity.pdbx_description
1 polymer ?
#
loop_
_entity_poly.entity_id
_entity_poly.type
_entity_poly.pdbx_seq_one_letter_code
_entity_poly.pdbx_strand_id
1 'polypeptide(L)'
;DRDASALGVDELATLRAHFATQIRTARAAHPERSYPEILSSALDYRQWRFFSFTLISGEGKEDRLTVARHSALSGGEQSVSLHLPLFAAAHVMLDSADPHAPRLLALDEAFAGVDDNGRSELLGLSVQFDLDLFMTGYDLWITYADVPGCAHYDLAHSTAEQAVSAALLVWSNGELLAEHDGTDLARALGSPLRRRVPAPAEGALDYAENAL
;
A
#
# COMPACT_ATOMS: atom_id res chain seq x y z
N ASP A 1 19.03 -3.62 -10.06
CA ASP A 1 18.71 -4.74 -9.18
C ASP A 1 18.72 -6.01 -10.01
N ARG A 2 19.67 -6.92 -9.72
CA ARG A 2 19.69 -8.24 -10.31
C ARG A 2 19.29 -9.24 -9.25
N ASP A 3 18.50 -10.23 -9.62
CA ASP A 3 18.22 -11.38 -8.76
C ASP A 3 19.56 -12.06 -8.40
N ALA A 4 19.72 -12.45 -7.13
CA ALA A 4 20.91 -13.13 -6.65
C ALA A 4 21.19 -14.44 -7.42
N SER A 5 20.15 -15.08 -7.96
CA SER A 5 20.25 -16.26 -8.83
C SER A 5 20.85 -15.96 -10.21
N ALA A 6 20.84 -14.69 -10.63
CA ALA A 6 21.39 -14.23 -11.90
C ALA A 6 22.84 -13.74 -11.81
N LEU A 7 23.45 -13.79 -10.61
CA LEU A 7 24.84 -13.39 -10.40
C LEU A 7 25.80 -14.50 -10.82
N GLY A 8 26.83 -14.12 -11.59
CA GLY A 8 27.92 -15.01 -11.92
C GLY A 8 28.80 -15.37 -10.72
N VAL A 9 29.63 -16.40 -10.86
CA VAL A 9 30.51 -16.90 -9.77
C VAL A 9 31.43 -15.79 -9.23
N ASP A 10 32.00 -14.97 -10.11
CA ASP A 10 32.91 -13.88 -9.74
C ASP A 10 32.18 -12.75 -9.02
N GLU A 11 30.95 -12.43 -9.44
CA GLU A 11 30.09 -11.43 -8.80
C GLU A 11 29.70 -11.90 -7.40
N LEU A 12 29.34 -13.16 -7.23
CA LEU A 12 29.05 -13.77 -5.92
C LEU A 12 30.29 -13.78 -5.01
N ALA A 13 31.48 -14.06 -5.54
CA ALA A 13 32.71 -14.00 -4.77
C ALA A 13 33.00 -12.57 -4.29
N THR A 14 32.81 -11.57 -5.14
CA THR A 14 32.96 -10.16 -4.81
C THR A 14 31.97 -9.74 -3.72
N LEU A 15 30.71 -10.14 -3.83
CA LEU A 15 29.68 -9.84 -2.86
C LEU A 15 29.99 -10.48 -1.49
N ARG A 16 30.40 -11.76 -1.48
CA ARG A 16 30.82 -12.45 -0.25
C ARG A 16 32.02 -11.77 0.42
N ALA A 17 33.02 -11.35 -0.36
CA ALA A 17 34.18 -10.63 0.16
C ALA A 17 33.79 -9.28 0.78
N HIS A 18 32.85 -8.57 0.14
CA HIS A 18 32.33 -7.31 0.66
C HIS A 18 31.65 -7.53 2.02
N PHE A 19 30.71 -8.46 2.14
CA PHE A 19 30.03 -8.76 3.40
C PHE A 19 30.98 -9.24 4.49
N ALA A 20 31.93 -10.11 4.16
CA ALA A 20 32.93 -10.57 5.10
C ALA A 20 33.77 -9.40 5.65
N THR A 21 34.02 -8.39 4.83
CA THR A 21 34.73 -7.17 5.25
C THR A 21 33.85 -6.32 6.15
N GLN A 22 32.59 -6.08 5.80
CA GLN A 22 31.65 -5.33 6.61
C GLN A 22 31.48 -5.96 8.00
N ILE A 23 31.28 -7.27 8.08
CA ILE A 23 31.13 -8.00 9.34
C ILE A 23 32.41 -7.88 10.20
N ARG A 24 33.59 -8.02 9.62
CA ARG A 24 34.87 -7.88 10.33
C ARG A 24 35.05 -6.46 10.88
N THR A 25 34.72 -5.45 10.06
CA THR A 25 34.80 -4.03 10.47
C THR A 25 33.83 -3.74 11.60
N ALA A 26 32.57 -4.19 11.49
CA ALA A 26 31.57 -4.00 12.53
C ALA A 26 31.96 -4.70 13.84
N ARG A 27 32.55 -5.90 13.77
CA ARG A 27 33.03 -6.63 14.95
C ARG A 27 34.23 -5.95 15.60
N ALA A 28 35.13 -5.40 14.81
CA ALA A 28 36.30 -4.66 15.34
C ALA A 28 35.88 -3.35 16.04
N ALA A 29 34.83 -2.67 15.49
CA ALA A 29 34.29 -1.45 16.07
C ALA A 29 33.48 -1.71 17.36
N HIS A 30 32.84 -2.87 17.47
CA HIS A 30 31.92 -3.23 18.55
C HIS A 30 32.20 -4.64 19.10
N PRO A 31 33.37 -4.87 19.73
CA PRO A 31 33.76 -6.19 20.24
C PRO A 31 32.85 -6.70 21.37
N GLU A 32 32.11 -5.79 22.03
CA GLU A 32 31.18 -6.07 23.13
C GLU A 32 29.84 -6.66 22.64
N ARG A 33 29.49 -6.50 21.32
CA ARG A 33 28.23 -6.98 20.78
C ARG A 33 28.27 -8.46 20.46
N SER A 34 27.13 -9.10 20.62
CA SER A 34 26.95 -10.49 20.20
C SER A 34 27.04 -10.64 18.68
N TYR A 35 27.35 -11.85 18.20
CA TYR A 35 27.46 -12.11 16.76
C TYR A 35 26.14 -11.88 15.99
N PRO A 36 24.95 -12.27 16.52
CA PRO A 36 23.68 -11.93 15.88
C PRO A 36 23.44 -10.44 15.74
N GLU A 37 23.80 -9.63 16.72
CA GLU A 37 23.64 -8.16 16.64
C GLU A 37 24.58 -7.56 15.58
N ILE A 38 25.82 -8.04 15.49
CA ILE A 38 26.76 -7.63 14.43
C ILE A 38 26.21 -7.98 13.05
N LEU A 39 25.71 -9.21 12.85
CA LEU A 39 25.12 -9.64 11.58
C LEU A 39 23.89 -8.82 11.23
N SER A 40 22.99 -8.62 12.18
CA SER A 40 21.79 -7.82 11.98
C SER A 40 22.12 -6.40 11.50
N SER A 41 23.15 -5.78 12.09
CA SER A 41 23.60 -4.45 11.69
C SER A 41 24.32 -4.44 10.34
N ALA A 42 25.25 -5.37 10.12
CA ALA A 42 26.06 -5.42 8.90
C ALA A 42 25.27 -5.83 7.65
N LEU A 43 24.20 -6.61 7.85
CA LEU A 43 23.34 -7.11 6.76
C LEU A 43 22.01 -6.35 6.66
N ASP A 44 21.85 -5.24 7.36
CA ASP A 44 20.66 -4.41 7.26
C ASP A 44 20.61 -3.70 5.90
N TYR A 45 19.88 -4.31 4.96
CA TYR A 45 19.71 -3.80 3.59
C TYR A 45 19.09 -2.38 3.54
N ARG A 46 18.40 -1.94 4.59
CA ARG A 46 17.83 -0.59 4.69
C ARG A 46 18.93 0.47 4.73
N GLN A 47 20.14 0.12 5.16
CA GLN A 47 21.30 1.01 5.17
C GLN A 47 22.07 1.04 3.85
N TRP A 48 21.75 0.14 2.91
CA TRP A 48 22.46 0.03 1.63
C TRP A 48 21.86 0.90 0.54
N ARG A 49 20.68 1.49 0.79
CA ARG A 49 19.94 2.26 -0.19
C ARG A 49 19.42 3.55 0.39
N PHE A 50 19.47 4.59 -0.41
CA PHE A 50 18.78 5.84 -0.13
C PHE A 50 17.59 5.93 -1.05
N PHE A 51 16.41 6.13 -0.45
CA PHE A 51 15.22 6.47 -1.22
C PHE A 51 15.28 7.95 -1.57
N SER A 52 15.03 8.27 -2.82
CA SER A 52 14.95 9.63 -3.33
C SER A 52 13.73 9.74 -4.21
N PHE A 53 12.90 10.72 -3.91
CA PHE A 53 11.73 11.03 -4.72
C PHE A 53 12.02 12.33 -5.50
N THR A 54 11.55 12.36 -6.74
CA THR A 54 11.62 13.53 -7.61
C THR A 54 10.19 13.91 -7.98
N LEU A 55 9.84 15.17 -7.73
CA LEU A 55 8.60 15.76 -8.21
C LEU A 55 8.80 16.18 -9.66
N ILE A 56 7.89 15.79 -10.53
CA ILE A 56 7.88 16.19 -11.93
C ILE A 56 6.64 17.07 -12.12
N SER A 57 6.86 18.35 -12.44
CA SER A 57 5.75 19.27 -12.75
C SER A 57 5.13 18.96 -14.12
N GLY A 58 3.91 19.46 -14.35
CA GLY A 58 3.25 19.36 -15.68
C GLY A 58 4.06 19.96 -16.84
N GLU A 59 5.02 20.84 -16.54
CA GLU A 59 5.97 21.41 -17.50
C GLU A 59 7.23 20.54 -17.69
N GLY A 60 7.30 19.38 -17.03
CA GLY A 60 8.46 18.48 -17.08
C GLY A 60 9.65 18.91 -16.23
N LYS A 61 9.52 19.92 -15.37
CA LYS A 61 10.57 20.32 -14.46
C LYS A 61 10.70 19.32 -13.33
N GLU A 62 11.90 18.80 -13.15
CA GLU A 62 12.25 17.89 -12.06
C GLU A 62 12.73 18.67 -10.83
N ASP A 63 12.21 18.33 -9.67
CA ASP A 63 12.60 18.90 -8.38
C ASP A 63 12.71 17.78 -7.34
N ARG A 64 13.84 17.70 -6.66
CA ARG A 64 14.05 16.66 -5.65
C ARG A 64 13.19 16.92 -4.42
N LEU A 65 12.39 15.93 -4.03
CA LEU A 65 11.57 15.97 -2.82
C LEU A 65 12.47 15.82 -1.58
N THR A 66 12.94 16.94 -1.06
CA THR A 66 13.62 17.02 0.24
C THR A 66 12.61 17.29 1.35
N VAL A 67 13.01 17.13 2.62
CA VAL A 67 12.16 17.50 3.78
C VAL A 67 11.71 18.96 3.68
N ALA A 68 12.62 19.87 3.36
CA ALA A 68 12.30 21.30 3.19
C ALA A 68 11.34 21.53 2.01
N ARG A 69 11.52 20.83 0.89
CA ARG A 69 10.62 20.93 -0.26
C ARG A 69 9.24 20.36 0.05
N HIS A 70 9.16 19.21 0.74
CA HIS A 70 7.90 18.64 1.20
C HIS A 70 7.14 19.62 2.10
N SER A 71 7.80 20.23 3.08
CA SER A 71 7.18 21.20 4.00
C SER A 71 6.70 22.48 3.30
N ALA A 72 7.21 22.77 2.09
CA ALA A 72 6.79 23.93 1.29
C ALA A 72 5.62 23.62 0.34
N LEU A 73 5.18 22.35 0.26
CA LEU A 73 3.99 21.94 -0.49
C LEU A 73 2.72 22.32 0.26
N SER A 74 1.61 22.48 -0.46
CA SER A 74 0.29 22.57 0.15
C SER A 74 -0.06 21.27 0.93
N GLY A 75 -1.01 21.35 1.86
CA GLY A 75 -1.42 20.16 2.64
C GLY A 75 -1.85 18.98 1.76
N GLY A 76 -2.60 19.27 0.69
CA GLY A 76 -3.00 18.27 -0.29
C GLY A 76 -1.83 17.64 -1.03
N GLU A 77 -0.91 18.46 -1.55
CA GLU A 77 0.30 17.97 -2.24
C GLU A 77 1.20 17.16 -1.30
N GLN A 78 1.32 17.55 -0.03
CA GLN A 78 2.04 16.78 0.97
C GLN A 78 1.42 15.39 1.14
N SER A 79 0.10 15.33 1.26
CA SER A 79 -0.63 14.08 1.41
C SER A 79 -0.46 13.18 0.18
N VAL A 80 -0.65 13.70 -1.02
CA VAL A 80 -0.44 12.95 -2.28
C VAL A 80 0.99 12.42 -2.38
N SER A 81 1.99 13.25 -2.05
CA SER A 81 3.40 12.86 -2.12
C SER A 81 3.79 11.71 -1.17
N LEU A 82 3.00 11.47 -0.12
CA LEU A 82 3.17 10.35 0.82
C LEU A 82 2.35 9.12 0.42
N HIS A 83 1.10 9.32 -0.01
CA HIS A 83 0.22 8.21 -0.38
C HIS A 83 0.66 7.49 -1.66
N LEU A 84 1.13 8.24 -2.66
CA LEU A 84 1.57 7.65 -3.93
C LEU A 84 2.69 6.60 -3.75
N PRO A 85 3.81 6.89 -3.05
CA PRO A 85 4.83 5.87 -2.78
C PRO A 85 4.33 4.73 -1.89
N LEU A 86 3.42 5.01 -0.95
CA LEU A 86 2.80 3.99 -0.09
C LEU A 86 2.00 2.99 -0.91
N PHE A 87 1.14 3.46 -1.81
CA PHE A 87 0.34 2.61 -2.69
C PHE A 87 1.22 1.79 -3.63
N ALA A 88 2.26 2.41 -4.22
CA ALA A 88 3.22 1.71 -5.06
C ALA A 88 3.97 0.62 -4.27
N ALA A 89 4.41 0.90 -3.05
CA ALA A 89 5.09 -0.07 -2.20
C ALA A 89 4.14 -1.21 -1.78
N ALA A 90 2.89 -0.89 -1.41
CA ALA A 90 1.87 -1.87 -1.08
C ALA A 90 1.57 -2.78 -2.28
N HIS A 91 1.40 -2.21 -3.47
CA HIS A 91 1.20 -2.96 -4.70
C HIS A 91 2.33 -3.97 -4.94
N VAL A 92 3.59 -3.53 -4.93
CA VAL A 92 4.76 -4.40 -5.16
C VAL A 92 4.85 -5.49 -4.09
N MET A 93 4.59 -5.16 -2.82
CA MET A 93 4.63 -6.11 -1.72
C MET A 93 3.53 -7.18 -1.85
N LEU A 94 2.32 -6.75 -2.16
CA LEU A 94 1.16 -7.65 -2.29
C LEU A 94 1.21 -8.45 -3.60
N ASP A 95 1.82 -7.93 -4.65
CA ASP A 95 2.01 -8.63 -5.92
C ASP A 95 2.98 -9.82 -5.80
N SER A 96 3.88 -9.77 -4.81
CA SER A 96 4.76 -10.90 -4.46
C SER A 96 4.13 -11.95 -3.55
N ALA A 97 2.92 -11.68 -3.04
CA ALA A 97 2.17 -12.60 -2.19
C ALA A 97 1.38 -13.62 -3.03
N ASP A 98 0.66 -14.53 -2.35
CA ASP A 98 -0.26 -15.44 -3.00
C ASP A 98 -1.31 -14.66 -3.82
N PRO A 99 -1.62 -15.06 -5.07
CA PRO A 99 -2.63 -14.38 -5.90
C PRO A 99 -4.02 -14.27 -5.27
N HIS A 100 -4.33 -15.14 -4.30
CA HIS A 100 -5.59 -15.13 -3.54
C HIS A 100 -5.51 -14.32 -2.24
N ALA A 101 -4.33 -13.78 -1.90
CA ALA A 101 -4.17 -12.98 -0.69
C ALA A 101 -4.98 -11.68 -0.80
N PRO A 102 -5.63 -11.24 0.31
CA PRO A 102 -6.32 -9.96 0.35
C PRO A 102 -5.36 -8.80 0.03
N ARG A 103 -5.76 -7.93 -0.87
CA ARG A 103 -4.98 -6.73 -1.23
C ARG A 103 -5.48 -5.51 -0.46
N LEU A 104 -5.67 -5.68 0.85
CA LEU A 104 -6.26 -4.68 1.74
C LEU A 104 -5.21 -3.76 2.34
N LEU A 105 -5.42 -2.47 2.22
CA LEU A 105 -4.67 -1.41 2.89
C LEU A 105 -5.60 -0.63 3.83
N ALA A 106 -5.23 -0.53 5.11
CA ALA A 106 -5.97 0.23 6.11
C ALA A 106 -5.32 1.61 6.34
N LEU A 107 -6.11 2.66 6.25
CA LEU A 107 -5.67 4.05 6.40
C LEU A 107 -6.55 4.75 7.43
N ASP A 108 -5.93 5.30 8.46
CA ASP A 108 -6.61 6.12 9.45
C ASP A 108 -6.46 7.60 9.09
N GLU A 109 -7.53 8.38 9.26
CA GLU A 109 -7.60 9.79 8.84
C GLU A 109 -7.15 10.02 7.39
N ALA A 110 -7.59 9.13 6.50
CA ALA A 110 -7.18 9.12 5.11
C ALA A 110 -7.49 10.45 4.42
N PHE A 111 -6.53 10.91 3.63
CA PHE A 111 -6.65 12.09 2.76
C PHE A 111 -6.99 13.40 3.49
N ALA A 112 -6.61 13.54 4.76
CA ALA A 112 -6.75 14.78 5.49
C ALA A 112 -6.03 15.93 4.74
N GLY A 113 -6.77 17.00 4.46
CA GLY A 113 -6.25 18.17 3.73
C GLY A 113 -6.08 18.00 2.22
N VAL A 114 -6.45 16.85 1.66
CA VAL A 114 -6.50 16.64 0.20
C VAL A 114 -7.83 17.15 -0.33
N ASP A 115 -7.79 17.92 -1.40
CA ASP A 115 -8.98 18.38 -2.11
C ASP A 115 -9.66 17.24 -2.91
N ASP A 116 -10.85 17.48 -3.40
CA ASP A 116 -11.64 16.47 -4.11
C ASP A 116 -10.94 15.92 -5.37
N ASN A 117 -10.21 16.77 -6.08
CA ASN A 117 -9.46 16.32 -7.27
C ASN A 117 -8.33 15.37 -6.87
N GLY A 118 -7.54 15.74 -5.87
CA GLY A 118 -6.46 14.87 -5.36
C GLY A 118 -6.99 13.57 -4.76
N ARG A 119 -8.16 13.60 -4.09
CA ARG A 119 -8.83 12.40 -3.57
C ARG A 119 -9.25 11.47 -4.71
N SER A 120 -9.88 12.04 -5.76
CA SER A 120 -10.28 11.27 -6.95
C SER A 120 -9.09 10.60 -7.61
N GLU A 121 -7.98 11.33 -7.81
CA GLU A 121 -6.74 10.80 -8.40
C GLU A 121 -6.12 9.67 -7.56
N LEU A 122 -6.03 9.85 -6.24
CA LEU A 122 -5.48 8.83 -5.34
C LEU A 122 -6.34 7.57 -5.29
N LEU A 123 -7.67 7.73 -5.27
CA LEU A 123 -8.59 6.59 -5.29
C LEU A 123 -8.56 5.88 -6.65
N GLY A 124 -8.51 6.63 -7.76
CA GLY A 124 -8.33 6.06 -9.09
C GLY A 124 -7.02 5.27 -9.20
N LEU A 125 -5.94 5.76 -8.59
CA LEU A 125 -4.67 5.06 -8.53
C LEU A 125 -4.75 3.78 -7.70
N SER A 126 -5.46 3.78 -6.55
CA SER A 126 -5.66 2.56 -5.77
C SER A 126 -6.38 1.47 -6.55
N VAL A 127 -7.35 1.86 -7.38
CA VAL A 127 -8.05 0.93 -8.29
C VAL A 127 -7.10 0.38 -9.35
N GLN A 128 -6.23 1.23 -9.94
CA GLN A 128 -5.23 0.79 -10.92
C GLN A 128 -4.21 -0.19 -10.32
N PHE A 129 -3.87 -0.02 -9.05
CA PHE A 129 -2.97 -0.93 -8.32
C PHE A 129 -3.70 -2.15 -7.75
N ASP A 130 -4.99 -2.30 -8.02
CA ASP A 130 -5.81 -3.40 -7.50
C ASP A 130 -5.74 -3.49 -5.97
N LEU A 131 -5.86 -2.34 -5.29
CA LEU A 131 -5.86 -2.25 -3.83
C LEU A 131 -7.28 -2.05 -3.32
N ASP A 132 -7.67 -2.83 -2.32
CA ASP A 132 -8.83 -2.55 -1.50
C ASP A 132 -8.43 -1.62 -0.35
N LEU A 133 -9.21 -0.59 -0.12
CA LEU A 133 -8.95 0.36 0.95
C LEU A 133 -10.00 0.23 2.06
N PHE A 134 -9.53 0.12 3.30
CA PHE A 134 -10.34 0.35 4.50
C PHE A 134 -9.88 1.67 5.11
N MET A 135 -10.77 2.66 5.15
CA MET A 135 -10.39 4.03 5.51
C MET A 135 -11.29 4.58 6.59
N THR A 136 -10.70 5.38 7.48
CA THR A 136 -11.43 6.32 8.32
C THR A 136 -11.10 7.74 7.91
N GLY A 137 -11.98 8.68 8.17
CA GLY A 137 -11.73 10.09 7.90
C GLY A 137 -12.90 10.96 8.25
N TYR A 138 -12.64 12.25 8.42
CA TYR A 138 -13.65 13.25 8.56
C TYR A 138 -14.06 13.74 7.17
N ASP A 139 -15.37 13.81 6.90
CA ASP A 139 -15.92 14.28 5.61
C ASP A 139 -15.34 13.53 4.40
N LEU A 140 -15.21 12.20 4.54
CA LEU A 140 -14.61 11.33 3.54
C LEU A 140 -15.70 10.72 2.63
N TRP A 141 -16.16 11.48 1.64
CA TRP A 141 -17.05 10.98 0.61
C TRP A 141 -16.26 10.32 -0.53
N ILE A 142 -16.73 9.15 -0.98
CA ILE A 142 -16.01 8.31 -1.97
C ILE A 142 -16.91 8.03 -3.18
N THR A 143 -17.64 9.04 -3.60
CA THR A 143 -18.56 8.95 -4.75
C THR A 143 -17.91 9.46 -6.05
N TYR A 144 -16.71 8.94 -6.35
CA TYR A 144 -15.96 9.31 -7.54
C TYR A 144 -16.20 8.31 -8.67
N ALA A 145 -16.21 8.79 -9.91
CA ALA A 145 -16.48 7.97 -11.08
C ALA A 145 -15.48 6.81 -11.27
N ASP A 146 -14.22 7.03 -10.88
CA ASP A 146 -13.15 6.04 -11.02
C ASP A 146 -13.18 4.96 -9.92
N VAL A 147 -14.04 5.11 -8.90
CA VAL A 147 -14.23 4.12 -7.84
C VAL A 147 -15.40 3.21 -8.20
N PRO A 148 -15.15 1.92 -8.47
CA PRO A 148 -16.19 0.99 -8.93
C PRO A 148 -17.21 0.64 -7.86
N GLY A 149 -16.81 0.70 -6.56
CA GLY A 149 -17.70 0.43 -5.46
C GLY A 149 -17.10 0.79 -4.11
N CYS A 150 -17.98 1.25 -3.21
CA CYS A 150 -17.62 1.61 -1.84
C CYS A 150 -18.80 1.37 -0.90
N ALA A 151 -18.52 0.83 0.28
CA ALA A 151 -19.44 0.85 1.42
C ALA A 151 -19.01 1.97 2.37
N HIS A 152 -19.84 3.00 2.50
CA HIS A 152 -19.60 4.15 3.36
C HIS A 152 -20.50 4.09 4.59
N TYR A 153 -19.88 4.09 5.76
CA TYR A 153 -20.59 4.16 7.04
C TYR A 153 -20.45 5.57 7.60
N ASP A 154 -21.56 6.31 7.60
CA ASP A 154 -21.65 7.60 8.31
C ASP A 154 -21.95 7.33 9.79
N LEU A 155 -21.01 7.74 10.65
CA LEU A 155 -21.05 7.46 12.09
C LEU A 155 -21.46 8.70 12.86
N ALA A 156 -22.55 8.62 13.61
CA ALA A 156 -22.99 9.67 14.51
C ALA A 156 -22.92 9.22 15.97
N HIS A 157 -22.24 10.01 16.81
CA HIS A 157 -22.12 9.75 18.24
C HIS A 157 -23.12 10.59 19.05
N SER A 158 -23.93 9.93 19.86
CA SER A 158 -24.81 10.55 20.82
C SER A 158 -24.21 10.46 22.23
N THR A 159 -23.82 11.61 22.80
CA THR A 159 -23.32 11.67 24.18
C THR A 159 -24.44 11.45 25.21
N ALA A 160 -25.69 11.79 24.88
CA ALA A 160 -26.83 11.59 25.75
C ALA A 160 -27.19 10.10 25.90
N GLU A 161 -27.08 9.35 24.82
CA GLU A 161 -27.40 7.92 24.80
C GLU A 161 -26.16 7.02 24.98
N GLN A 162 -24.98 7.62 25.02
CA GLN A 162 -23.68 6.91 25.04
C GLN A 162 -23.62 5.81 23.95
N ALA A 163 -24.15 6.14 22.78
CA ALA A 163 -24.27 5.21 21.64
C ALA A 163 -23.70 5.82 20.36
N VAL A 164 -23.27 4.96 19.48
CA VAL A 164 -22.90 5.30 18.11
C VAL A 164 -23.93 4.68 17.18
N SER A 165 -24.53 5.49 16.33
CA SER A 165 -25.36 5.05 15.21
C SER A 165 -24.54 5.07 13.93
N ALA A 166 -24.84 4.15 13.02
CA ALA A 166 -24.20 4.08 11.71
C ALA A 166 -25.27 4.06 10.62
N ALA A 167 -25.11 4.88 9.61
CA ALA A 167 -25.90 4.82 8.38
C ALA A 167 -25.02 4.29 7.25
N LEU A 168 -25.43 3.21 6.61
CA LEU A 168 -24.73 2.62 5.49
C LEU A 168 -25.22 3.22 4.18
N LEU A 169 -24.28 3.68 3.38
CA LEU A 169 -24.47 4.11 2.00
C LEU A 169 -23.58 3.26 1.10
N VAL A 170 -24.11 2.82 -0.02
CA VAL A 170 -23.38 2.01 -0.99
C VAL A 170 -23.25 2.80 -2.29
N TRP A 171 -22.02 3.00 -2.72
CA TRP A 171 -21.70 3.52 -4.03
C TRP A 171 -21.32 2.34 -4.95
N SER A 172 -21.96 2.26 -6.10
CA SER A 172 -21.69 1.21 -7.07
C SER A 172 -21.88 1.72 -8.49
N ASN A 173 -20.83 1.70 -9.28
CA ASN A 173 -20.82 2.01 -10.70
C ASN A 173 -21.55 3.32 -11.07
N GLY A 174 -21.34 4.37 -10.29
CA GLY A 174 -21.92 5.69 -10.54
C GLY A 174 -23.26 5.95 -9.86
N GLU A 175 -23.79 5.00 -9.08
CA GLU A 175 -25.07 5.13 -8.38
C GLU A 175 -24.88 5.05 -6.86
N LEU A 176 -25.54 5.95 -6.14
CA LEU A 176 -25.59 5.92 -4.67
C LEU A 176 -26.88 5.23 -4.24
N LEU A 177 -26.72 4.16 -3.48
CA LEU A 177 -27.81 3.36 -2.94
C LEU A 177 -27.82 3.51 -1.40
N ALA A 178 -28.99 3.76 -0.85
CA ALA A 178 -29.19 3.67 0.61
C ALA A 178 -29.61 2.24 0.94
N GLU A 179 -28.91 1.61 1.85
CA GLU A 179 -29.23 0.22 2.23
C GLU A 179 -30.03 0.18 3.54
N HIS A 180 -31.11 -0.62 3.53
CA HIS A 180 -31.93 -0.90 4.69
C HIS A 180 -31.82 -2.34 5.21
N ASP A 181 -31.34 -3.26 4.37
CA ASP A 181 -31.05 -4.62 4.78
C ASP A 181 -29.86 -5.19 3.96
N GLY A 182 -29.01 -6.03 4.61
CA GLY A 182 -27.74 -6.51 4.06
C GLY A 182 -27.81 -7.35 2.77
N THR A 183 -29.00 -7.55 2.17
CA THR A 183 -29.14 -8.38 0.97
C THR A 183 -28.77 -7.66 -0.32
N ASP A 184 -28.90 -6.34 -0.36
CA ASP A 184 -28.56 -5.54 -1.54
C ASP A 184 -27.08 -5.19 -1.61
N LEU A 185 -26.36 -5.24 -0.48
CA LEU A 185 -24.91 -4.96 -0.42
C LEU A 185 -24.11 -5.92 -1.31
N ALA A 186 -24.36 -7.23 -1.19
CA ALA A 186 -23.67 -8.22 -2.02
C ALA A 186 -23.98 -8.06 -3.51
N ARG A 187 -25.17 -7.56 -3.86
CA ARG A 187 -25.54 -7.25 -5.23
C ARG A 187 -24.86 -6.00 -5.74
N ALA A 188 -24.79 -4.93 -4.93
CA ALA A 188 -24.25 -3.63 -5.30
C ALA A 188 -22.70 -3.66 -5.40
N LEU A 189 -22.01 -4.25 -4.42
CA LEU A 189 -20.54 -4.37 -4.41
C LEU A 189 -20.03 -5.51 -5.31
N GLY A 190 -20.94 -6.35 -5.79
CA GLY A 190 -20.60 -7.53 -6.56
C GLY A 190 -20.14 -8.71 -5.69
N SER A 191 -20.18 -9.91 -6.27
CA SER A 191 -19.64 -11.09 -5.63
C SER A 191 -18.11 -11.01 -5.59
N PRO A 192 -17.46 -11.45 -4.50
CA PRO A 192 -16.02 -11.65 -4.44
C PRO A 192 -15.46 -12.50 -5.61
N LEU A 193 -16.33 -13.32 -6.22
CA LEU A 193 -16.02 -14.10 -7.42
C LEU A 193 -15.80 -13.25 -8.68
N ARG A 194 -16.14 -11.95 -8.67
CA ARG A 194 -15.84 -11.03 -9.79
C ARG A 194 -14.48 -10.38 -9.69
N ARG A 195 -13.77 -10.50 -8.57
CA ARG A 195 -12.34 -10.21 -8.57
C ARG A 195 -11.70 -11.03 -9.67
N ARG A 196 -10.87 -10.40 -10.49
CA ARG A 196 -10.00 -11.11 -11.41
C ARG A 196 -9.03 -11.93 -10.57
N VAL A 197 -9.45 -13.12 -10.19
CA VAL A 197 -8.50 -14.13 -9.74
C VAL A 197 -7.63 -14.39 -10.96
N PRO A 198 -6.33 -14.11 -10.92
CA PRO A 198 -5.44 -14.50 -12.01
C PRO A 198 -5.69 -15.97 -12.30
N ALA A 199 -5.80 -16.34 -13.57
CA ALA A 199 -5.89 -17.75 -13.92
C ALA A 199 -4.72 -18.47 -13.24
N PRO A 200 -4.94 -19.61 -12.56
CA PRO A 200 -3.85 -20.34 -11.93
C PRO A 200 -2.79 -20.59 -12.97
N ALA A 201 -1.53 -20.32 -12.63
CA ALA A 201 -0.43 -20.60 -13.52
C ALA A 201 -0.50 -22.08 -13.95
N GLU A 202 -0.29 -22.36 -15.24
CA GLU A 202 -0.27 -23.74 -15.74
C GLU A 202 0.74 -24.53 -14.87
N GLY A 203 0.22 -25.53 -14.11
CA GLY A 203 1.02 -26.35 -13.19
C GLY A 203 0.78 -26.07 -11.70
N ALA A 204 -0.10 -25.14 -11.32
CA ALA A 204 -0.54 -25.00 -9.93
C ALA A 204 -1.33 -26.27 -9.54
N LEU A 205 -0.86 -26.96 -8.50
CA LEU A 205 -1.55 -28.12 -7.94
C LEU A 205 -2.89 -27.65 -7.38
N ASP A 206 -3.95 -28.31 -7.84
CA ASP A 206 -5.30 -28.08 -7.34
C ASP A 206 -5.42 -28.70 -5.93
N TYR A 207 -5.26 -27.86 -4.90
CA TYR A 207 -5.38 -28.29 -3.50
C TYR A 207 -6.81 -28.54 -3.04
N ALA A 208 -7.80 -28.30 -3.90
CA ALA A 208 -9.21 -28.43 -3.55
C ALA A 208 -9.72 -29.89 -3.56
N GLU A 209 -9.03 -30.84 -4.19
CA GLU A 209 -9.48 -32.23 -4.30
C GLU A 209 -9.02 -33.15 -3.16
N ASN A 210 -8.18 -32.72 -2.21
CA ASN A 210 -7.65 -33.58 -1.14
C ASN A 210 -8.14 -33.25 0.28
N ALA A 211 -9.23 -32.49 0.41
CA ALA A 211 -9.84 -32.16 1.71
C ALA A 211 -11.21 -32.85 1.87
N LEU A 212 -11.24 -34.19 1.74
CA LEU A 212 -12.33 -35.04 2.21
C LEU A 212 -11.77 -36.20 3.02
#